data_74d0597b4645bbe440bd55b5a9120a28
#
_entry.id   74d0597b4645bbe440bd55b5a9120a28
#
_cell.length_a   1.000
_cell.length_b   1.000
_cell.length_c   1.000
_cell.angle_alpha   90.00
_cell.angle_beta   90.00
_cell.angle_gamma   90.00
#
_symmetry.space_group_name_H-M   'P 1'
#
loop_
_entity.id
_entity.type
_entity.pdbx_description
1 polymer ?
#
loop_
_entity_poly.entity_id
_entity_poly.type
_entity_poly.pdbx_seq_one_letter_code
_entity_poly.pdbx_strand_id
1 'polypeptide(L)'
;MTLVQLRHLTSLAQTGSFRRSAEALFLTQPALSRSIQALEEELGQRLFDRIGWRSELTPFGREVLARAKRLITEAEHLKESAARLQTGQAGRLRVGLGSGPGAILTAPVLRHMATHHPAAQVEFARGHTALLEQALRERRLDALVVDIRSVPPSADLLVQPLAELRGAFLCRAGHPLLTPAEAETETADGGAAVTFDSLRRYPMASSPLSDEIGRLLLERYGPQAHLDDC
;
A
#
# COMPACT_ATOMS: atom_id res chain seq x y z
N MET A 1 5.36 -15.58 26.07
CA MET A 1 5.22 -14.53 25.03
C MET A 1 3.89 -13.83 25.17
N THR A 2 3.86 -12.50 25.19
CA THR A 2 2.67 -11.66 25.35
C THR A 2 2.53 -10.65 24.22
N LEU A 3 1.30 -10.17 23.94
CA LEU A 3 1.06 -9.11 22.97
C LEU A 3 1.81 -7.81 23.32
N VAL A 4 2.04 -7.55 24.60
CA VAL A 4 2.82 -6.38 25.06
C VAL A 4 4.26 -6.51 24.62
N GLN A 5 4.89 -7.68 24.79
CA GLN A 5 6.26 -7.94 24.32
C GLN A 5 6.36 -7.81 22.79
N LEU A 6 5.36 -8.28 22.03
CA LEU A 6 5.32 -8.12 20.57
C LEU A 6 5.21 -6.63 20.16
N ARG A 7 4.45 -5.82 20.88
CA ARG A 7 4.40 -4.36 20.66
C ARG A 7 5.74 -3.69 20.97
N HIS A 8 6.41 -4.11 22.03
CA HIS A 8 7.76 -3.63 22.37
C HIS A 8 8.77 -3.95 21.26
N LEU A 9 8.75 -5.18 20.73
CA LEU A 9 9.56 -5.59 19.58
C LEU A 9 9.28 -4.67 18.36
N THR A 10 8.02 -4.43 18.05
CA THR A 10 7.61 -3.60 16.89
C THR A 10 8.09 -2.16 17.05
N SER A 11 7.93 -1.55 18.22
CA SER A 11 8.39 -0.20 18.51
C SER A 11 9.92 -0.09 18.42
N LEU A 12 10.66 -1.06 18.97
CA LEU A 12 12.12 -1.05 18.92
C LEU A 12 12.64 -1.22 17.48
N ALA A 13 11.98 -2.05 16.68
CA ALA A 13 12.31 -2.23 15.27
C ALA A 13 12.09 -0.94 14.45
N GLN A 14 11.07 -0.15 14.78
CA GLN A 14 10.78 1.12 14.09
C GLN A 14 11.77 2.23 14.46
N THR A 15 12.12 2.34 15.74
CA THR A 15 12.97 3.46 16.22
C THR A 15 14.46 3.17 16.14
N GLY A 16 14.87 1.88 16.16
CA GLY A 16 16.25 1.42 16.25
C GLY A 16 16.95 1.82 17.56
N SER A 17 16.21 2.27 18.60
CA SER A 17 16.77 2.79 19.83
C SER A 17 15.91 2.45 21.04
N PHE A 18 16.48 1.74 22.01
CA PHE A 18 15.79 1.42 23.27
C PHE A 18 15.27 2.65 24.00
N ARG A 19 16.04 3.74 24.02
CA ARG A 19 15.61 4.99 24.65
C ARG A 19 14.39 5.59 23.97
N ARG A 20 14.43 5.79 22.64
CA ARG A 20 13.31 6.36 21.88
C ARG A 20 12.06 5.47 21.93
N SER A 21 12.24 4.16 21.88
CA SER A 21 11.12 3.23 22.02
C SER A 21 10.50 3.28 23.40
N ALA A 22 11.31 3.35 24.46
CA ALA A 22 10.81 3.47 25.82
C ALA A 22 10.02 4.76 26.02
N GLU A 23 10.53 5.88 25.52
CA GLU A 23 9.83 7.18 25.52
C GLU A 23 8.47 7.08 24.76
N ALA A 24 8.45 6.49 23.56
CA ALA A 24 7.24 6.30 22.75
C ALA A 24 6.20 5.38 23.41
N LEU A 25 6.65 4.44 24.23
CA LEU A 25 5.79 3.47 24.93
C LEU A 25 5.46 3.90 26.38
N PHE A 26 5.91 5.08 26.81
CA PHE A 26 5.76 5.56 28.18
C PHE A 26 6.36 4.60 29.21
N LEU A 27 7.52 4.01 28.89
CA LEU A 27 8.24 3.06 29.72
C LEU A 27 9.64 3.61 30.09
N THR A 28 10.24 3.00 31.12
CA THR A 28 11.68 3.17 31.37
C THR A 28 12.48 2.28 30.41
N GLN A 29 13.66 2.74 29.98
CA GLN A 29 14.55 1.94 29.13
C GLN A 29 14.89 0.57 29.74
N PRO A 30 15.20 0.43 31.06
CA PRO A 30 15.41 -0.88 31.67
C PRO A 30 14.21 -1.81 31.62
N ALA A 31 12.97 -1.27 31.71
CA ALA A 31 11.76 -2.08 31.60
C ALA A 31 11.59 -2.63 30.18
N LEU A 32 11.79 -1.79 29.15
CA LEU A 32 11.76 -2.22 27.76
C LEU A 32 12.86 -3.25 27.47
N SER A 33 14.09 -3.03 27.96
CA SER A 33 15.19 -3.96 27.76
C SER A 33 14.88 -5.34 28.36
N ARG A 34 14.37 -5.38 29.57
CA ARG A 34 13.95 -6.64 30.21
C ARG A 34 12.83 -7.35 29.45
N SER A 35 11.90 -6.59 28.93
CA SER A 35 10.79 -7.15 28.13
C SER A 35 11.28 -7.81 26.84
N ILE A 36 12.22 -7.17 26.12
CA ILE A 36 12.85 -7.76 24.93
C ILE A 36 13.70 -8.98 25.28
N GLN A 37 14.52 -8.90 26.34
CA GLN A 37 15.33 -10.02 26.79
C GLN A 37 14.47 -11.25 27.15
N ALA A 38 13.38 -11.05 27.90
CA ALA A 38 12.47 -12.13 28.24
C ALA A 38 11.80 -12.76 27.00
N LEU A 39 11.55 -11.96 25.95
CA LEU A 39 11.04 -12.47 24.67
C LEU A 39 12.12 -13.28 23.94
N GLU A 40 13.37 -12.81 23.91
CA GLU A 40 14.52 -13.51 23.32
C GLU A 40 14.82 -14.84 24.05
N GLU A 41 14.77 -14.84 25.37
CA GLU A 41 14.94 -16.04 26.20
C GLU A 41 13.85 -17.08 25.90
N GLU A 42 12.60 -16.67 25.81
CA GLU A 42 11.48 -17.57 25.48
C GLU A 42 11.57 -18.13 24.08
N LEU A 43 12.03 -17.34 23.09
CA LEU A 43 12.21 -17.75 21.70
C LEU A 43 13.54 -18.49 21.46
N GLY A 44 14.45 -18.47 22.41
CA GLY A 44 15.75 -19.15 22.36
C GLY A 44 16.79 -18.51 21.44
N GLN A 45 16.47 -17.33 20.87
CA GLN A 45 17.36 -16.62 19.93
C GLN A 45 17.24 -15.11 20.08
N ARG A 46 18.33 -14.39 19.78
CA ARG A 46 18.33 -12.94 19.76
C ARG A 46 17.51 -12.39 18.59
N LEU A 47 16.73 -11.36 18.89
CA LEU A 47 15.95 -10.60 17.91
C LEU A 47 16.72 -9.38 17.40
N PHE A 48 17.63 -8.84 18.24
CA PHE A 48 18.42 -7.67 17.90
C PHE A 48 19.90 -7.89 18.12
N ASP A 49 20.69 -7.36 17.20
CA ASP A 49 22.12 -7.15 17.35
C ASP A 49 22.41 -5.71 17.77
N ARG A 50 23.45 -5.52 18.57
CA ARG A 50 23.94 -4.18 18.92
C ARG A 50 25.06 -3.81 17.98
N ILE A 51 24.80 -2.87 17.07
CA ILE A 51 25.80 -2.32 16.16
C ILE A 51 26.04 -0.86 16.56
N GLY A 52 27.08 -0.65 17.38
CA GLY A 52 27.37 0.68 17.95
C GLY A 52 26.23 1.18 18.83
N TRP A 53 25.62 2.31 18.44
CA TRP A 53 24.53 2.96 19.18
C TRP A 53 23.14 2.55 18.71
N ARG A 54 23.01 1.69 17.70
CA ARG A 54 21.75 1.23 17.11
C ARG A 54 21.49 -0.23 17.44
N SER A 55 20.22 -0.54 17.52
CA SER A 55 19.73 -1.92 17.62
C SER A 55 19.15 -2.30 16.27
N GLU A 56 19.76 -3.29 15.61
CA GLU A 56 19.32 -3.79 14.30
C GLU A 56 18.73 -5.19 14.44
N LEU A 57 17.70 -5.48 13.66
CA LEU A 57 17.08 -6.80 13.68
C LEU A 57 18.03 -7.87 13.11
N THR A 58 18.16 -8.98 13.81
CA THR A 58 18.76 -10.21 13.26
C THR A 58 17.88 -10.76 12.11
N PRO A 59 18.37 -11.69 11.27
CA PRO A 59 17.52 -12.41 10.31
C PRO A 59 16.30 -13.05 10.98
N PHE A 60 16.51 -13.71 12.13
CA PHE A 60 15.44 -14.28 12.95
C PHE A 60 14.49 -13.19 13.48
N GLY A 61 15.01 -12.07 13.97
CA GLY A 61 14.23 -10.93 14.44
C GLY A 61 13.31 -10.35 13.36
N ARG A 62 13.74 -10.31 12.09
CA ARG A 62 12.88 -9.87 10.96
C ARG A 62 11.72 -10.83 10.73
N GLU A 63 11.95 -12.14 10.78
CA GLU A 63 10.88 -13.12 10.65
C GLU A 63 9.87 -13.03 11.80
N VAL A 64 10.37 -12.96 13.04
CA VAL A 64 9.53 -12.81 14.23
C VAL A 64 8.74 -11.50 14.17
N LEU A 65 9.34 -10.38 13.76
CA LEU A 65 8.65 -9.10 13.60
C LEU A 65 7.48 -9.19 12.61
N ALA A 66 7.68 -9.85 11.47
CA ALA A 66 6.61 -10.02 10.48
C ALA A 66 5.41 -10.80 11.07
N ARG A 67 5.69 -11.85 11.82
CA ARG A 67 4.64 -12.64 12.52
C ARG A 67 4.01 -11.87 13.68
N ALA A 68 4.82 -11.13 14.45
CA ALA A 68 4.36 -10.31 15.57
C ALA A 68 3.35 -9.24 15.13
N LYS A 69 3.60 -8.56 14.02
CA LYS A 69 2.68 -7.59 13.44
C LYS A 69 1.32 -8.21 13.12
N ARG A 70 1.31 -9.40 12.51
CA ARG A 70 0.07 -10.13 12.20
C ARG A 70 -0.72 -10.49 13.46
N LEU A 71 -0.05 -11.00 14.49
CA LEU A 71 -0.68 -11.37 15.76
C LEU A 71 -1.26 -10.15 16.50
N ILE A 72 -0.55 -9.03 16.50
CA ILE A 72 -1.05 -7.79 17.09
C ILE A 72 -2.33 -7.34 16.38
N THR A 73 -2.32 -7.30 15.05
CA THR A 73 -3.48 -6.91 14.25
C THR A 73 -4.66 -7.86 14.46
N GLU A 74 -4.42 -9.17 14.50
CA GLU A 74 -5.48 -10.17 14.76
C GLU A 74 -6.11 -9.99 16.14
N ALA A 75 -5.29 -9.71 17.16
CA ALA A 75 -5.80 -9.42 18.49
C ALA A 75 -6.61 -8.12 18.56
N GLU A 76 -6.28 -7.13 17.74
CA GLU A 76 -7.05 -5.89 17.61
C GLU A 76 -8.39 -6.17 16.90
N HIS A 77 -8.40 -6.96 15.82
CA HIS A 77 -9.61 -7.39 15.13
C HIS A 77 -10.54 -8.18 16.06
N LEU A 78 -10.00 -9.05 16.91
CA LEU A 78 -10.79 -9.78 17.90
C LEU A 78 -11.48 -8.83 18.88
N LYS A 79 -10.76 -7.83 19.40
CA LYS A 79 -11.35 -6.82 20.29
C LYS A 79 -12.44 -6.00 19.60
N GLU A 80 -12.18 -5.56 18.36
CA GLU A 80 -13.17 -4.84 17.56
C GLU A 80 -14.43 -5.69 17.32
N SER A 81 -14.26 -6.99 17.02
CA SER A 81 -15.35 -7.91 16.81
C SER A 81 -16.18 -8.11 18.09
N ALA A 82 -15.53 -8.25 19.24
CA ALA A 82 -16.21 -8.35 20.52
C ALA A 82 -17.00 -7.07 20.87
N ALA A 83 -16.42 -5.89 20.63
CA ALA A 83 -17.09 -4.62 20.82
C ALA A 83 -18.32 -4.46 19.89
N ARG A 84 -18.23 -4.92 18.65
CA ARG A 84 -19.35 -4.91 17.69
C ARG A 84 -20.52 -5.79 18.13
N LEU A 85 -20.23 -6.97 18.66
CA LEU A 85 -21.27 -7.86 19.20
C LEU A 85 -22.00 -7.22 20.38
N GLN A 86 -21.32 -6.40 21.18
CA GLN A 86 -21.92 -5.71 22.33
C GLN A 86 -22.75 -4.49 21.92
N THR A 87 -22.34 -3.76 20.88
CA THR A 87 -22.96 -2.47 20.51
C THR A 87 -23.95 -2.57 19.36
N GLY A 88 -24.07 -3.73 18.69
CA GLY A 88 -24.89 -3.90 17.48
C GLY A 88 -24.46 -3.02 16.30
N GLN A 89 -23.28 -2.41 16.36
CA GLN A 89 -22.76 -1.55 15.29
C GLN A 89 -22.19 -2.38 14.14
N ALA A 90 -22.45 -1.93 12.93
CA ALA A 90 -21.88 -2.51 11.72
C ALA A 90 -20.34 -2.36 11.70
N GLY A 91 -19.67 -3.30 11.05
CA GLY A 91 -18.22 -3.42 11.07
C GLY A 91 -17.44 -2.25 10.47
N ARG A 92 -16.14 -2.31 10.63
CA ARG A 92 -15.16 -1.45 9.99
C ARG A 92 -14.61 -2.16 8.76
N LEU A 93 -14.59 -1.49 7.62
CA LEU A 93 -14.02 -1.97 6.36
C LEU A 93 -12.81 -1.10 6.00
N ARG A 94 -11.64 -1.71 5.87
CA ARG A 94 -10.38 -1.05 5.51
C ARG A 94 -9.99 -1.45 4.10
N VAL A 95 -10.03 -0.50 3.17
CA VAL A 95 -9.78 -0.76 1.76
C VAL A 95 -8.56 0.03 1.27
N GLY A 96 -7.60 -0.68 0.71
CA GLY A 96 -6.48 -0.07 -0.01
C GLY A 96 -6.90 0.28 -1.44
N LEU A 97 -6.62 1.50 -1.87
CA LEU A 97 -6.90 1.95 -3.23
C LEU A 97 -5.61 2.42 -3.90
N GLY A 98 -5.26 1.81 -5.02
CA GLY A 98 -4.23 2.32 -5.92
C GLY A 98 -4.61 3.68 -6.50
N SER A 99 -3.68 4.36 -7.15
CA SER A 99 -3.88 5.74 -7.63
C SER A 99 -5.07 5.87 -8.58
N GLY A 100 -5.17 5.02 -9.61
CA GLY A 100 -6.28 5.02 -10.57
C GLY A 100 -7.63 4.67 -9.93
N PRO A 101 -7.77 3.49 -9.32
CA PRO A 101 -8.99 3.10 -8.61
C PRO A 101 -9.40 4.11 -7.52
N GLY A 102 -8.43 4.68 -6.79
CA GLY A 102 -8.70 5.67 -5.75
C GLY A 102 -9.37 6.94 -6.25
N ALA A 103 -8.99 7.40 -7.45
CA ALA A 103 -9.60 8.58 -8.06
C ALA A 103 -11.07 8.34 -8.44
N ILE A 104 -11.41 7.13 -8.88
CA ILE A 104 -12.72 6.80 -9.43
C ILE A 104 -13.67 6.28 -8.35
N LEU A 105 -13.19 5.41 -7.44
CA LEU A 105 -14.05 4.63 -6.55
C LEU A 105 -14.32 5.30 -5.19
N THR A 106 -13.46 6.20 -4.72
CA THR A 106 -13.62 6.79 -3.38
C THR A 106 -15.00 7.41 -3.17
N ALA A 107 -15.42 8.31 -4.04
CA ALA A 107 -16.69 9.01 -3.88
C ALA A 107 -17.93 8.12 -4.09
N PRO A 108 -18.01 7.26 -5.12
CA PRO A 108 -19.11 6.31 -5.28
C PRO A 108 -19.26 5.34 -4.10
N VAL A 109 -18.13 4.78 -3.62
CA VAL A 109 -18.17 3.83 -2.49
C VAL A 109 -18.64 4.53 -1.21
N LEU A 110 -18.10 5.71 -0.89
CA LEU A 110 -18.55 6.47 0.29
C LEU A 110 -20.05 6.79 0.21
N ARG A 111 -20.54 7.19 -0.96
CA ARG A 111 -21.97 7.46 -1.16
C ARG A 111 -22.81 6.20 -0.95
N HIS A 112 -22.40 5.08 -1.55
CA HIS A 112 -23.08 3.81 -1.39
C HIS A 112 -23.16 3.38 0.09
N MET A 113 -22.02 3.44 0.79
CA MET A 113 -21.94 3.06 2.19
C MET A 113 -22.79 3.97 3.09
N ALA A 114 -22.75 5.29 2.86
CA ALA A 114 -23.58 6.23 3.62
C ALA A 114 -25.08 5.99 3.43
N THR A 115 -25.49 5.53 2.24
CA THR A 115 -26.91 5.27 1.93
C THR A 115 -27.37 3.92 2.43
N HIS A 116 -26.58 2.85 2.24
CA HIS A 116 -27.03 1.47 2.46
C HIS A 116 -26.49 0.86 3.76
N HIS A 117 -25.36 1.40 4.26
CA HIS A 117 -24.66 0.88 5.45
C HIS A 117 -24.22 2.02 6.38
N PRO A 118 -25.15 2.90 6.85
CA PRO A 118 -24.80 4.12 7.58
C PRO A 118 -24.08 3.86 8.92
N ALA A 119 -24.23 2.67 9.49
CA ALA A 119 -23.56 2.28 10.71
C ALA A 119 -22.15 1.68 10.47
N ALA A 120 -21.76 1.41 9.22
CA ALA A 120 -20.44 0.87 8.90
C ALA A 120 -19.40 1.98 8.78
N GLN A 121 -18.22 1.76 9.36
CA GLN A 121 -17.06 2.61 9.14
C GLN A 121 -16.26 2.12 7.93
N VAL A 122 -15.92 3.03 7.02
CA VAL A 122 -15.04 2.72 5.88
C VAL A 122 -13.79 3.57 5.97
N GLU A 123 -12.64 2.93 5.92
CA GLU A 123 -11.33 3.58 5.85
C GLU A 123 -10.68 3.28 4.51
N PHE A 124 -10.18 4.32 3.86
CA PHE A 124 -9.38 4.17 2.65
C PHE A 124 -7.92 4.49 2.93
N ALA A 125 -7.04 3.53 2.62
CA ALA A 125 -5.61 3.76 2.49
C ALA A 125 -5.27 3.94 1.02
N ARG A 126 -4.45 4.95 0.69
CA ARG A 126 -3.93 5.18 -0.67
C ARG A 126 -2.43 4.98 -0.69
N GLY A 127 -1.92 4.43 -1.79
CA GLY A 127 -0.48 4.22 -1.93
C GLY A 127 -0.11 3.35 -3.12
N HIS A 128 1.17 3.05 -3.20
CA HIS A 128 1.70 2.11 -4.18
C HIS A 128 1.22 0.69 -3.87
N THR A 129 0.97 -0.10 -4.93
CA THR A 129 0.45 -1.46 -4.82
C THR A 129 1.26 -2.31 -3.86
N ALA A 130 2.59 -2.28 -3.93
CA ALA A 130 3.45 -3.08 -3.05
C ALA A 130 3.23 -2.78 -1.55
N LEU A 131 3.06 -1.51 -1.17
CA LEU A 131 2.79 -1.12 0.22
C LEU A 131 1.38 -1.52 0.67
N LEU A 132 0.40 -1.39 -0.23
CA LEU A 132 -0.97 -1.80 0.04
C LEU A 132 -1.08 -3.32 0.16
N GLU A 133 -0.39 -4.07 -0.70
CA GLU A 133 -0.31 -5.52 -0.66
C GLU A 133 0.35 -6.01 0.63
N GLN A 134 1.43 -5.38 1.06
CA GLN A 134 2.04 -5.66 2.36
C GLN A 134 1.06 -5.40 3.50
N ALA A 135 0.32 -4.28 3.47
CA ALA A 135 -0.68 -3.95 4.48
C ALA A 135 -1.84 -4.96 4.49
N LEU A 136 -2.26 -5.50 3.33
CA LEU A 136 -3.24 -6.58 3.23
C LEU A 136 -2.71 -7.88 3.88
N ARG A 137 -1.47 -8.29 3.56
CA ARG A 137 -0.84 -9.46 4.17
C ARG A 137 -0.60 -9.32 5.67
N GLU A 138 -0.35 -8.09 6.13
CA GLU A 138 -0.26 -7.77 7.57
C GLU A 138 -1.63 -7.61 8.24
N ARG A 139 -2.75 -7.87 7.51
CA ARG A 139 -4.15 -7.72 7.95
C ARG A 139 -4.51 -6.31 8.44
N ARG A 140 -3.77 -5.30 8.01
CA ARG A 140 -4.08 -3.89 8.24
C ARG A 140 -5.14 -3.36 7.27
N LEU A 141 -5.34 -4.06 6.16
CA LEU A 141 -6.41 -3.87 5.19
C LEU A 141 -7.22 -5.15 5.05
N ASP A 142 -8.51 -5.02 4.75
CA ASP A 142 -9.43 -6.13 4.52
C ASP A 142 -9.50 -6.48 3.03
N ALA A 143 -9.31 -5.48 2.17
CA ALA A 143 -9.28 -5.62 0.72
C ALA A 143 -8.39 -4.56 0.06
N LEU A 144 -7.98 -4.81 -1.18
CA LEU A 144 -7.41 -3.76 -2.06
C LEU A 144 -8.11 -3.73 -3.40
N VAL A 145 -8.11 -2.54 -4.02
CA VAL A 145 -8.48 -2.34 -5.42
C VAL A 145 -7.34 -1.61 -6.11
N VAL A 146 -6.66 -2.34 -6.98
CA VAL A 146 -5.43 -1.89 -7.66
C VAL A 146 -5.45 -2.37 -9.12
N ASP A 147 -4.49 -1.91 -9.91
CA ASP A 147 -4.27 -2.49 -11.23
C ASP A 147 -3.77 -3.93 -11.07
N ILE A 148 -4.49 -4.89 -11.63
CA ILE A 148 -4.17 -6.32 -11.52
C ILE A 148 -2.76 -6.64 -12.04
N ARG A 149 -2.28 -5.90 -13.03
CA ARG A 149 -0.95 -6.07 -13.62
C ARG A 149 0.19 -5.69 -12.67
N SER A 150 -0.13 -4.90 -11.64
CA SER A 150 0.85 -4.51 -10.60
C SER A 150 0.92 -5.48 -9.42
N VAL A 151 0.12 -6.56 -9.45
CA VAL A 151 0.09 -7.59 -8.41
C VAL A 151 0.69 -8.88 -8.96
N PRO A 152 1.83 -9.34 -8.44
CA PRO A 152 2.39 -10.62 -8.88
C PRO A 152 1.46 -11.78 -8.47
N PRO A 153 1.38 -12.84 -9.29
CA PRO A 153 0.61 -14.03 -8.94
C PRO A 153 1.05 -14.59 -7.58
N SER A 154 0.07 -14.84 -6.71
CA SER A 154 0.34 -15.33 -5.35
C SER A 154 -0.80 -16.24 -4.89
N ALA A 155 -0.45 -17.37 -4.26
CA ALA A 155 -1.43 -18.35 -3.79
C ALA A 155 -2.19 -17.88 -2.52
N ASP A 156 -1.70 -16.85 -1.85
CA ASP A 156 -2.31 -16.29 -0.62
C ASP A 156 -3.28 -15.13 -0.90
N LEU A 157 -3.46 -14.76 -2.17
CA LEU A 157 -4.37 -13.69 -2.58
C LEU A 157 -5.48 -14.22 -3.48
N LEU A 158 -6.73 -13.90 -3.12
CA LEU A 158 -7.87 -14.06 -4.03
C LEU A 158 -7.99 -12.80 -4.88
N VAL A 159 -7.78 -12.94 -6.19
CA VAL A 159 -7.84 -11.83 -7.13
C VAL A 159 -9.09 -11.96 -8.00
N GLN A 160 -9.90 -10.90 -8.05
CA GLN A 160 -11.10 -10.82 -8.88
C GLN A 160 -11.06 -9.57 -9.75
N PRO A 161 -11.09 -9.68 -11.09
CA PRO A 161 -11.25 -8.53 -11.97
C PRO A 161 -12.60 -7.82 -11.72
N LEU A 162 -12.57 -6.50 -11.55
CA LEU A 162 -13.78 -5.69 -11.32
C LEU A 162 -14.20 -4.92 -12.56
N ALA A 163 -13.23 -4.33 -13.26
CA ALA A 163 -13.46 -3.53 -14.46
C ALA A 163 -12.18 -3.44 -15.28
N GLU A 164 -12.34 -3.07 -16.54
CA GLU A 164 -11.25 -2.73 -17.43
C GLU A 164 -11.26 -1.22 -17.68
N LEU A 165 -10.12 -0.55 -17.49
CA LEU A 165 -9.96 0.87 -17.70
C LEU A 165 -8.98 1.12 -18.83
N ARG A 166 -9.33 2.02 -19.76
CA ARG A 166 -8.41 2.46 -20.81
C ARG A 166 -7.50 3.56 -20.26
N GLY A 167 -6.20 3.41 -20.49
CA GLY A 167 -5.22 4.49 -20.25
C GLY A 167 -5.36 5.56 -21.34
N ALA A 168 -5.16 6.81 -20.95
CA ALA A 168 -5.16 7.94 -21.89
C ALA A 168 -4.12 8.99 -21.45
N PHE A 169 -3.57 9.68 -22.43
CA PHE A 169 -2.83 10.92 -22.20
C PHE A 169 -3.81 12.09 -22.13
N LEU A 170 -3.60 12.99 -21.21
CA LEU A 170 -4.44 14.17 -21.01
C LEU A 170 -3.60 15.42 -21.28
N CYS A 171 -4.20 16.38 -21.99
CA CYS A 171 -3.62 17.71 -22.16
C CYS A 171 -4.68 18.79 -21.96
N ARG A 172 -4.27 20.03 -21.74
CA ARG A 172 -5.21 21.16 -21.67
C ARG A 172 -5.93 21.39 -23.00
N ALA A 173 -7.13 21.95 -22.96
CA ALA A 173 -7.82 22.41 -24.15
C ALA A 173 -6.96 23.43 -24.93
N GLY A 174 -6.94 23.31 -26.25
CA GLY A 174 -6.10 24.14 -27.14
C GLY A 174 -4.61 23.84 -27.06
N HIS A 175 -4.21 22.66 -26.56
CA HIS A 175 -2.82 22.21 -26.64
C HIS A 175 -2.42 21.97 -28.10
N PRO A 176 -1.16 22.29 -28.52
CA PRO A 176 -0.71 22.05 -29.90
C PRO A 176 -0.88 20.62 -30.40
N LEU A 177 -0.76 19.62 -29.51
CA LEU A 177 -1.01 18.20 -29.83
C LEU A 177 -2.44 17.91 -30.36
N LEU A 178 -3.38 18.83 -30.15
CA LEU A 178 -4.78 18.69 -30.63
C LEU A 178 -4.99 19.37 -31.99
N THR A 179 -3.94 19.90 -32.59
CA THR A 179 -4.03 20.52 -33.92
C THR A 179 -3.88 19.45 -35.01
N PRO A 180 -4.60 19.57 -36.16
CA PRO A 180 -4.53 18.59 -37.24
C PRO A 180 -3.12 18.37 -37.81
N ALA A 181 -2.21 19.33 -37.65
CA ALA A 181 -0.82 19.23 -38.12
C ALA A 181 0.03 18.24 -37.34
N GLU A 182 -0.33 17.92 -36.09
CA GLU A 182 0.37 16.95 -35.23
C GLU A 182 -0.32 15.58 -35.21
N ALA A 183 -1.49 15.46 -35.82
CA ALA A 183 -2.25 14.23 -35.93
C ALA A 183 -1.80 13.43 -37.15
N GLU A 184 -1.01 12.39 -36.95
CA GLU A 184 -0.45 11.59 -38.08
C GLU A 184 -1.41 10.52 -38.60
N THR A 185 -2.48 10.18 -37.87
CA THR A 185 -3.44 9.16 -38.30
C THR A 185 -4.81 9.38 -37.66
N GLU A 186 -5.91 9.16 -38.39
CA GLU A 186 -7.25 9.08 -37.80
C GLU A 186 -7.42 7.74 -37.07
N THR A 187 -7.90 7.78 -35.83
CA THR A 187 -8.32 6.58 -35.12
C THR A 187 -9.68 6.10 -35.61
N ALA A 188 -9.97 4.81 -35.45
CA ALA A 188 -11.27 4.22 -35.84
C ALA A 188 -12.49 4.92 -35.19
N ASP A 189 -12.30 5.67 -34.12
CA ASP A 189 -13.30 6.46 -33.40
C ASP A 189 -13.35 7.95 -33.83
N GLY A 190 -12.67 8.32 -34.93
CA GLY A 190 -12.67 9.68 -35.49
C GLY A 190 -11.80 10.69 -34.70
N GLY A 191 -10.93 10.24 -33.83
CA GLY A 191 -9.98 11.06 -33.09
C GLY A 191 -8.62 11.12 -33.79
N ALA A 192 -7.91 12.23 -33.60
CA ALA A 192 -6.52 12.34 -34.04
C ALA A 192 -5.60 11.41 -33.22
N ALA A 193 -4.90 10.50 -33.89
CA ALA A 193 -3.90 9.66 -33.23
C ALA A 193 -2.63 10.49 -33.04
N VAL A 194 -2.20 10.66 -31.80
CA VAL A 194 -0.95 11.31 -31.42
C VAL A 194 0.11 10.25 -31.22
N THR A 195 1.24 10.39 -31.91
CA THR A 195 2.39 9.48 -31.73
C THR A 195 3.11 9.74 -30.40
N PHE A 196 3.80 8.75 -29.89
CA PHE A 196 4.59 8.93 -28.67
C PHE A 196 5.72 9.95 -28.86
N ASP A 197 6.29 10.05 -30.07
CA ASP A 197 7.31 11.04 -30.41
C ASP A 197 6.76 12.48 -30.37
N SER A 198 5.52 12.67 -30.80
CA SER A 198 4.84 13.97 -30.67
C SER A 198 4.58 14.34 -29.21
N LEU A 199 4.23 13.36 -28.36
CA LEU A 199 4.04 13.56 -26.93
C LEU A 199 5.32 14.02 -26.24
N ARG A 200 6.46 13.41 -26.58
CA ARG A 200 7.78 13.71 -25.97
C ARG A 200 8.31 15.11 -26.26
N ARG A 201 7.77 15.80 -27.23
CA ARG A 201 8.14 17.21 -27.52
C ARG A 201 7.67 18.16 -26.43
N TYR A 202 6.81 17.69 -25.52
CA TYR A 202 6.21 18.49 -24.45
C TYR A 202 6.53 17.90 -23.10
N PRO A 203 6.65 18.72 -22.04
CA PRO A 203 6.80 18.23 -20.68
C PRO A 203 5.61 17.32 -20.32
N MET A 204 5.91 16.13 -19.81
CA MET A 204 4.92 15.17 -19.35
C MET A 204 4.98 15.06 -17.85
N ALA A 205 3.84 14.78 -17.21
CA ALA A 205 3.73 14.44 -15.82
C ALA A 205 2.96 13.13 -15.66
N SER A 206 3.47 12.23 -14.85
CA SER A 206 2.85 10.95 -14.55
C SER A 206 2.87 10.69 -13.05
N SER A 207 1.89 9.95 -12.55
CA SER A 207 2.11 9.24 -11.29
C SER A 207 3.15 8.13 -11.51
N PRO A 208 3.88 7.70 -10.46
CA PRO A 208 4.79 6.57 -10.60
C PRO A 208 4.08 5.38 -11.25
N LEU A 209 4.64 4.89 -12.34
CA LEU A 209 4.10 3.76 -13.08
C LEU A 209 4.53 2.44 -12.40
N SER A 210 3.69 1.40 -12.52
CA SER A 210 4.16 0.06 -12.20
C SER A 210 5.15 -0.43 -13.27
N ASP A 211 6.05 -1.34 -12.89
CA ASP A 211 7.02 -1.96 -13.82
C ASP A 211 6.32 -2.57 -15.05
N GLU A 212 5.12 -3.08 -14.87
CA GLU A 212 4.33 -3.67 -15.94
C GLU A 212 3.81 -2.62 -16.92
N ILE A 213 3.32 -1.48 -16.42
CA ILE A 213 2.90 -0.37 -17.29
C ILE A 213 4.11 0.21 -18.02
N GLY A 214 5.25 0.35 -17.34
CA GLY A 214 6.51 0.73 -17.97
C GLY A 214 6.86 -0.23 -19.12
N ARG A 215 6.80 -1.54 -18.92
CA ARG A 215 7.01 -2.54 -19.97
C ARG A 215 6.03 -2.41 -21.13
N LEU A 216 4.74 -2.27 -20.87
CA LEU A 216 3.71 -2.09 -21.91
C LEU A 216 3.96 -0.84 -22.76
N LEU A 217 4.41 0.24 -22.14
CA LEU A 217 4.79 1.45 -22.89
C LEU A 217 6.00 1.20 -23.78
N LEU A 218 7.04 0.52 -23.25
CA LEU A 218 8.23 0.14 -24.04
C LEU A 218 7.87 -0.81 -25.20
N GLU A 219 7.02 -1.80 -24.98
CA GLU A 219 6.57 -2.72 -26.02
C GLU A 219 5.72 -2.02 -27.09
N ARG A 220 4.85 -1.09 -26.67
CA ARG A 220 3.92 -0.40 -27.57
C ARG A 220 4.59 0.73 -28.36
N TYR A 221 5.51 1.46 -27.74
CA TYR A 221 6.08 2.71 -28.27
C TYR A 221 7.60 2.64 -28.47
N GLY A 222 8.22 1.50 -28.14
CA GLY A 222 9.67 1.28 -28.31
C GLY A 222 10.52 1.77 -27.14
N PRO A 223 11.86 1.57 -27.23
CA PRO A 223 12.80 1.85 -26.12
C PRO A 223 12.81 3.30 -25.65
N GLN A 224 12.24 4.19 -26.44
CA GLN A 224 12.19 5.62 -26.14
C GLN A 224 11.02 6.00 -25.21
N ALA A 225 10.13 5.05 -24.90
CA ALA A 225 9.00 5.26 -24.02
C ALA A 225 9.33 5.14 -22.51
N HIS A 226 10.58 5.48 -22.15
CA HIS A 226 11.01 5.60 -20.75
C HIS A 226 10.45 6.90 -20.16
N LEU A 227 9.65 6.80 -19.09
CA LEU A 227 9.07 7.96 -18.40
C LEU A 227 9.76 8.25 -17.06
N ASP A 228 10.96 7.74 -16.85
CA ASP A 228 11.72 7.93 -15.60
C ASP A 228 12.20 9.39 -15.41
N ASP A 229 12.16 10.20 -16.46
CA ASP A 229 12.57 11.61 -16.44
C ASP A 229 11.38 12.60 -16.41
N CYS A 230 10.17 12.14 -16.05
CA CYS A 230 8.96 12.95 -15.98
C CYS A 230 8.67 13.47 -14.58
#